data_0813a8b780c72a4da04bf6d20aca49f0
#
_entry.id   0813a8b780c72a4da04bf6d20aca49f0
#
_cell.length_a   1.000
_cell.length_b   1.000
_cell.length_c   1.000
_cell.angle_alpha   90.00
_cell.angle_beta   90.00
_cell.angle_gamma   90.00
#
_symmetry.space_group_name_H-M   'P 1'
#
loop_
_entity.id
_entity.type
_entity.pdbx_description
1 polymer ?
#
loop_
_entity_poly.entity_id
_entity_poly.type
_entity_poly.pdbx_seq_one_letter_code
_entity_poly.pdbx_strand_id
1 'polypeptide(L)'
;MFKRLTVIISLLVVLITTTSFVLNYFTGITGYTGSPGETTCTSCHFQSASSGSVSISASPSIVANKYVPGQTYTITITLKHPTLIEFGFGCEIV
;
A
#
# COMPACT_ATOMS: atom_id res chain seq x y z
N MET A 1 30.88 -3.86 36.09
CA MET A 1 29.42 -4.00 36.16
C MET A 1 28.70 -3.02 35.22
N PHE A 2 28.96 -1.74 35.28
CA PHE A 2 28.33 -0.71 34.43
C PHE A 2 28.50 -0.94 32.91
N LYS A 3 29.69 -1.32 32.42
CA LYS A 3 29.93 -1.56 30.99
C LYS A 3 29.05 -2.69 30.42
N ARG A 4 28.81 -3.76 31.19
CA ARG A 4 27.94 -4.87 30.75
C ARG A 4 26.47 -4.44 30.70
N LEU A 5 26.03 -3.63 31.67
CA LEU A 5 24.67 -3.11 31.71
C LEU A 5 24.40 -2.17 30.52
N THR A 6 25.36 -1.30 30.18
CA THR A 6 25.25 -0.39 29.02
C THR A 6 25.13 -1.17 27.72
N VAL A 7 25.90 -2.24 27.52
CA VAL A 7 25.82 -3.07 26.34
C VAL A 7 24.45 -3.77 26.23
N ILE A 8 23.92 -4.28 27.32
CA ILE A 8 22.61 -4.94 27.34
C ILE A 8 21.50 -3.96 26.99
N ILE A 9 21.51 -2.76 27.56
CA ILE A 9 20.53 -1.70 27.28
C ILE A 9 20.61 -1.27 25.81
N SER A 10 21.82 -1.08 25.27
CA SER A 10 22.03 -0.73 23.87
C SER A 10 21.50 -1.80 22.90
N LEU A 11 21.74 -3.07 23.20
CA LEU A 11 21.19 -4.19 22.42
C LEU A 11 19.67 -4.25 22.46
N LEU A 12 19.08 -3.98 23.63
CA LEU A 12 17.63 -3.97 23.80
C LEU A 12 16.97 -2.84 23.00
N VAL A 13 17.56 -1.65 23.00
CA VAL A 13 17.07 -0.50 22.22
C VAL A 13 17.14 -0.78 20.73
N VAL A 14 18.23 -1.38 20.23
CA VAL A 14 18.35 -1.77 18.82
C VAL A 14 17.31 -2.79 18.45
N LEU A 15 17.03 -3.77 19.29
CA LEU A 15 16.01 -4.79 19.03
C LEU A 15 14.60 -4.20 18.94
N ILE A 16 14.26 -3.27 19.83
CA ILE A 16 12.95 -2.60 19.84
C ILE A 16 12.77 -1.72 18.60
N THR A 17 13.81 -1.01 18.17
CA THR A 17 13.71 -0.15 16.97
C THR A 17 13.56 -0.95 15.69
N THR A 18 14.16 -2.11 15.57
CA THR A 18 14.04 -2.96 14.38
C THR A 18 12.67 -3.61 14.23
N THR A 19 12.01 -3.97 15.33
CA THR A 19 10.67 -4.61 15.28
C THR A 19 9.56 -3.61 14.89
N SER A 20 9.71 -2.33 15.20
CA SER A 20 8.71 -1.32 14.86
C SER A 20 8.59 -1.05 13.34
N PHE A 21 9.64 -1.33 12.58
CA PHE A 21 9.65 -1.10 11.12
C PHE A 21 8.91 -2.18 10.32
N VAL A 22 8.78 -3.38 10.85
CA VAL A 22 8.21 -4.53 10.12
C VAL A 22 6.68 -4.60 10.22
N LEU A 23 6.08 -4.06 11.27
CA LEU A 23 4.64 -4.21 11.53
C LEU A 23 3.72 -3.36 10.65
N ASN A 24 4.22 -2.31 10.01
CA ASN A 24 3.40 -1.41 9.18
C ASN A 24 3.15 -1.93 7.75
N TYR A 25 3.90 -2.91 7.26
CA TYR A 25 3.79 -3.39 5.88
C TYR A 25 2.65 -4.37 5.62
N PHE A 26 2.17 -5.09 6.64
CA PHE A 26 1.14 -6.13 6.48
C PHE A 26 -0.30 -5.62 6.59
N THR A 27 -0.51 -4.46 7.16
CA THR A 27 -1.86 -3.91 7.42
C THR A 27 -2.33 -2.89 6.39
N GLY A 28 -1.48 -2.57 5.40
CA GLY A 28 -1.75 -1.47 4.47
C GLY A 28 -1.56 -0.10 5.12
N ILE A 29 -1.45 0.92 4.29
CA ILE A 29 -1.30 2.33 4.70
C ILE A 29 -2.42 3.13 4.03
N THR A 30 -3.11 3.96 4.80
CA THR A 30 -4.10 4.92 4.29
C THR A 30 -3.41 6.19 3.79
N GLY A 31 -4.04 6.94 2.86
CA GLY A 31 -3.52 8.21 2.37
C GLY A 31 -2.50 8.07 1.24
N TYR A 32 -2.46 6.97 0.52
CA TYR A 32 -1.51 6.68 -0.57
C TYR A 32 -2.18 6.16 -1.84
N THR A 33 -3.43 6.56 -2.08
CA THR A 33 -4.17 6.12 -3.27
C THR A 33 -3.84 6.94 -4.52
N GLY A 34 -3.22 8.12 -4.35
CA GLY A 34 -3.00 9.09 -5.42
C GLY A 34 -4.24 9.91 -5.76
N SER A 35 -5.29 9.83 -4.96
CA SER A 35 -6.47 10.69 -5.04
C SER A 35 -6.10 12.17 -4.77
N PRO A 36 -6.93 13.13 -5.14
CA PRO A 36 -6.67 14.54 -4.88
C PRO A 36 -6.38 14.81 -3.39
N GLY A 37 -5.17 15.29 -3.09
CA GLY A 37 -4.70 15.54 -1.72
C GLY A 37 -3.96 14.39 -1.06
N GLU A 38 -3.86 13.23 -1.70
CA GLU A 38 -3.08 12.11 -1.22
C GLU A 38 -1.79 11.87 -2.01
N THR A 39 -0.83 11.22 -1.37
CA THR A 39 0.40 10.79 -2.02
C THR A 39 0.21 9.46 -2.75
N THR A 40 1.24 9.02 -3.46
CA THR A 40 1.25 7.71 -4.13
C THR A 40 2.23 6.76 -3.45
N CYS A 41 2.18 5.49 -3.81
CA CYS A 41 3.13 4.47 -3.35
C CYS A 41 4.60 4.82 -3.62
N THR A 42 4.88 5.72 -4.57
CA THR A 42 6.23 6.19 -4.88
C THR A 42 6.89 6.99 -3.77
N SER A 43 6.13 7.45 -2.77
CA SER A 43 6.70 8.09 -1.58
C SER A 43 7.59 7.17 -0.73
N CYS A 44 7.34 5.86 -0.81
CA CYS A 44 8.11 4.83 -0.11
C CYS A 44 8.83 3.87 -1.08
N HIS A 45 8.27 3.69 -2.30
CA HIS A 45 8.82 2.81 -3.32
C HIS A 45 9.49 3.64 -4.41
N PHE A 46 10.82 3.77 -4.35
CA PHE A 46 11.62 4.59 -5.26
C PHE A 46 11.91 3.96 -6.62
N GLN A 47 11.19 2.93 -7.01
CA GLN A 47 11.40 2.28 -8.30
C GLN A 47 10.66 3.04 -9.40
N SER A 48 11.35 3.21 -10.52
CA SER A 48 10.73 3.72 -11.75
C SER A 48 9.60 2.79 -12.22
N ALA A 49 8.63 3.37 -12.93
CA ALA A 49 7.54 2.62 -13.53
C ALA A 49 8.06 1.35 -14.25
N SER A 50 7.57 0.21 -13.83
CA SER A 50 7.94 -1.08 -14.40
C SER A 50 6.90 -1.52 -15.43
N SER A 51 7.13 -2.65 -16.06
CA SER A 51 6.25 -3.24 -17.09
C SER A 51 4.93 -3.80 -16.56
N GLY A 52 4.52 -3.42 -15.36
CA GLY A 52 3.23 -3.79 -14.79
C GLY A 52 2.07 -3.03 -15.40
N SER A 53 0.88 -3.57 -15.31
CA SER A 53 -0.36 -2.92 -15.72
C SER A 53 -1.45 -3.10 -14.66
N VAL A 54 -2.31 -2.09 -14.57
CA VAL A 54 -3.51 -2.12 -13.74
C VAL A 54 -4.71 -1.80 -14.62
N SER A 55 -5.79 -2.52 -14.45
CA SER A 55 -7.07 -2.21 -15.08
C SER A 55 -8.20 -2.31 -14.07
N ILE A 56 -9.18 -1.44 -14.20
CA ILE A 56 -10.38 -1.39 -13.35
C ILE A 56 -11.60 -1.53 -14.23
N SER A 57 -12.53 -2.37 -13.84
CA SER A 57 -13.82 -2.52 -14.50
C SER A 57 -14.95 -2.59 -13.47
N ALA A 58 -16.15 -2.23 -13.90
CA ALA A 58 -17.35 -2.28 -13.08
C ALA A 58 -18.45 -3.08 -13.79
N SER A 59 -19.22 -3.84 -13.02
CA SER A 59 -20.41 -4.53 -13.49
C SER A 59 -21.57 -4.26 -12.52
N PRO A 60 -22.70 -3.67 -12.94
CA PRO A 60 -22.92 -3.02 -14.25
C PRO A 60 -21.89 -1.92 -14.56
N SER A 61 -21.71 -1.60 -15.86
CA SER A 61 -20.72 -0.57 -16.25
C SER A 61 -21.16 0.81 -15.75
N ILE A 62 -20.17 1.57 -15.25
CA ILE A 62 -20.37 2.97 -14.86
C ILE A 62 -20.23 3.83 -16.11
N VAL A 63 -21.32 4.45 -16.53
CA VAL A 63 -21.37 5.28 -17.74
C VAL A 63 -21.10 6.74 -17.38
N ALA A 64 -20.23 7.38 -18.16
CA ALA A 64 -19.89 8.80 -18.02
C ALA A 64 -19.42 9.18 -16.60
N ASN A 65 -18.70 8.31 -15.92
CA ASN A 65 -18.20 8.48 -14.55
C ASN A 65 -19.31 8.79 -13.51
N LYS A 66 -20.52 8.34 -13.79
CA LYS A 66 -21.66 8.53 -12.87
C LYS A 66 -22.20 7.17 -12.42
N TYR A 67 -22.31 7.00 -11.13
CA TYR A 67 -22.99 5.85 -10.54
C TYR A 67 -24.49 6.17 -10.33
N VAL A 68 -25.31 5.14 -10.26
CA VAL A 68 -26.73 5.25 -9.93
C VAL A 68 -26.89 4.98 -8.43
N PRO A 69 -27.41 5.93 -7.64
CA PRO A 69 -27.66 5.70 -6.22
C PRO A 69 -28.58 4.48 -5.98
N GLY A 70 -28.22 3.65 -5.01
CA GLY A 70 -28.95 2.42 -4.70
C GLY A 70 -28.60 1.21 -5.58
N GLN A 71 -27.81 1.39 -6.65
CA GLN A 71 -27.30 0.30 -7.48
C GLN A 71 -26.06 -0.32 -6.85
N THR A 72 -26.00 -1.64 -6.78
CA THR A 72 -24.79 -2.38 -6.40
C THR A 72 -23.88 -2.58 -7.60
N TYR A 73 -22.61 -2.28 -7.46
CA TYR A 73 -21.57 -2.47 -8.49
C TYR A 73 -20.50 -3.43 -7.99
N THR A 74 -20.11 -4.36 -8.83
CA THR A 74 -18.92 -5.17 -8.63
C THR A 74 -17.75 -4.51 -9.31
N ILE A 75 -16.75 -4.06 -8.55
CA ILE A 75 -15.52 -3.46 -9.05
C ILE A 75 -14.46 -4.55 -9.13
N THR A 76 -13.90 -4.74 -10.31
CA THR A 76 -12.81 -5.68 -10.56
C THR A 76 -11.53 -4.92 -10.84
N ILE A 77 -10.51 -5.12 -10.01
CA ILE A 77 -9.17 -4.58 -10.18
C ILE A 77 -8.26 -5.71 -10.64
N THR A 78 -7.65 -5.54 -11.79
CA THR A 78 -6.73 -6.54 -12.35
C THR A 78 -5.32 -5.96 -12.39
N LEU A 79 -4.40 -6.61 -11.70
CA LEU A 79 -2.97 -6.28 -11.64
C LEU A 79 -2.18 -7.34 -12.40
N LYS A 80 -1.26 -6.93 -13.25
CA LYS A 80 -0.40 -7.84 -14.04
C LYS A 80 1.03 -7.32 -14.03
N HIS A 81 1.98 -8.26 -13.91
CA HIS A 81 3.40 -7.99 -14.07
C HIS A 81 4.07 -9.24 -14.67
N PRO A 82 5.08 -9.09 -15.57
CA PRO A 82 5.73 -10.25 -16.22
C PRO A 82 6.42 -11.21 -15.25
N THR A 83 6.94 -10.71 -14.14
CA THR A 83 7.80 -11.49 -13.22
C THR A 83 7.38 -11.43 -11.75
N LEU A 84 6.58 -10.43 -11.33
CA LEU A 84 6.11 -10.32 -9.95
C LEU A 84 4.80 -11.07 -9.77
N ILE A 85 4.65 -11.74 -8.63
CA ILE A 85 3.48 -12.54 -8.27
C ILE A 85 2.73 -11.99 -7.06
N GLU A 86 3.31 -11.01 -6.36
CA GLU A 86 2.70 -10.34 -5.23
C GLU A 86 2.48 -8.86 -5.55
N PHE A 87 1.30 -8.36 -5.22
CA PHE A 87 0.87 -7.01 -5.53
C PHE A 87 0.19 -6.36 -4.32
N GLY A 88 0.44 -5.06 -4.16
CA GLY A 88 -0.35 -4.18 -3.32
C GLY A 88 -1.02 -3.10 -4.16
N PHE A 89 -2.16 -2.60 -3.72
CA PHE A 89 -2.81 -1.45 -4.34
C PHE A 89 -3.56 -0.62 -3.30
N GLY A 90 -3.66 0.69 -3.57
CA GLY A 90 -4.57 1.59 -2.87
C GLY A 90 -5.77 1.90 -3.76
N CYS A 91 -6.96 2.02 -3.18
CA CYS A 91 -8.18 2.36 -3.88
C CYS A 91 -9.05 3.26 -3.02
N GLU A 92 -9.60 4.30 -3.62
CA GLU A 92 -10.54 5.22 -2.99
C GLU A 92 -11.64 5.58 -3.98
N ILE A 93 -12.83 5.89 -3.46
CA ILE A 93 -13.95 6.43 -4.22
C ILE A 93 -14.10 7.90 -3.81
N VAL A 94 -13.99 8.80 -4.77
CA VAL A 94 -14.08 10.25 -4.60
C VAL A 94 -15.27 10.83 -5.36
#